data_3f27c60c64f337dd0525ece17e878d18
#
_entry.id   3f27c60c64f337dd0525ece17e878d18
#
_cell.length_a   1.000
_cell.length_b   1.000
_cell.length_c   1.000
_cell.angle_alpha   90.00
_cell.angle_beta   90.00
_cell.angle_gamma   90.00
#
_symmetry.space_group_name_H-M   'P 1'
#
loop_
_entity.id
_entity.type
_entity.pdbx_description
1 polymer ?
#
loop_
_entity_poly.entity_id
_entity_poly.type
_entity_poly.pdbx_seq_one_letter_code
_entity_poly.pdbx_strand_id
1 'polypeptide(L)'
;NRRYIGNKHKLIEWIFSILDKECDKSGSFVDIFAGTGVVAAVAARHFDEIVLNDFLHSNHAIYQAFFSKGEWSREKIDNIIKDYNNINGEDLEDNYFSENFGGKYFSKNSSKIIGFIRENIEENKANLTDKEYYILISSLLYSIDKVANTVGHYDAYFKKNYIEDGFFMR
;
A
#
# COMPACT_ATOMS: atom_id res chain seq x y z
N ASN A 1 2.25 -0.37 -9.68
CA ASN A 1 0.81 -0.09 -9.54
C ASN A 1 0.17 -1.19 -8.72
N ARG A 2 -0.61 -0.83 -7.70
CA ARG A 2 -1.48 -1.77 -6.98
C ARG A 2 -2.52 -2.36 -7.94
N ARG A 3 -2.85 -3.63 -7.73
CA ARG A 3 -4.06 -4.22 -8.32
C ARG A 3 -5.26 -3.63 -7.59
N TYR A 4 -6.00 -2.76 -8.25
CA TYR A 4 -7.15 -2.07 -7.67
C TYR A 4 -8.25 -1.91 -8.71
N ILE A 5 -9.45 -2.34 -8.37
CA ILE A 5 -10.64 -2.18 -9.23
C ILE A 5 -10.97 -0.69 -9.29
N GLY A 6 -11.15 -0.16 -10.49
CA GLY A 6 -11.43 1.27 -10.68
C GLY A 6 -10.20 2.17 -10.68
N ASN A 7 -9.00 1.62 -10.91
CA ASN A 7 -7.79 2.43 -11.09
C ASN A 7 -7.92 3.38 -12.29
N LYS A 8 -7.85 4.68 -11.99
CA LYS A 8 -8.06 5.77 -12.98
C LYS A 8 -6.80 6.12 -13.80
N HIS A 9 -5.72 5.34 -13.69
CA HIS A 9 -4.43 5.66 -14.35
C HIS A 9 -4.58 5.89 -15.87
N LYS A 10 -5.40 5.09 -16.53
CA LYS A 10 -5.65 5.21 -17.97
C LYS A 10 -6.54 6.41 -18.34
N LEU A 11 -7.18 7.02 -17.38
CA LEU A 11 -8.11 8.16 -17.57
C LEU A 11 -7.45 9.50 -17.22
N ILE A 12 -6.21 9.51 -16.73
CA ILE A 12 -5.54 10.73 -16.26
C ILE A 12 -5.51 11.80 -17.34
N GLU A 13 -5.05 11.47 -18.53
CA GLU A 13 -4.97 12.45 -19.63
C GLU A 13 -6.32 13.04 -20.00
N TRP A 14 -7.35 12.21 -20.04
CA TRP A 14 -8.71 12.65 -20.31
C TRP A 14 -9.25 13.53 -19.17
N ILE A 15 -9.08 13.14 -17.91
CA ILE A 15 -9.53 13.93 -16.74
C ILE A 15 -8.87 15.31 -16.78
N PHE A 16 -7.55 15.38 -16.97
CA PHE A 16 -6.85 16.66 -17.00
C PHE A 16 -7.14 17.49 -18.23
N SER A 17 -7.47 16.88 -19.37
CA SER A 17 -7.93 17.62 -20.55
C SER A 17 -9.26 18.35 -20.31
N ILE A 18 -10.10 17.85 -19.39
CA ILE A 18 -11.34 18.51 -18.97
C ILE A 18 -11.01 19.60 -17.95
N LEU A 19 -10.24 19.30 -16.93
CA LEU A 19 -9.85 20.25 -15.89
C LEU A 19 -9.13 21.48 -16.49
N ASP A 20 -8.30 21.26 -17.51
CA ASP A 20 -7.60 22.35 -18.22
C ASP A 20 -8.54 23.34 -18.94
N LYS A 21 -9.73 22.88 -19.30
CA LYS A 21 -10.74 23.71 -20.00
C LYS A 21 -11.72 24.38 -19.05
N GLU A 22 -12.03 23.72 -17.95
CA GLU A 22 -13.16 24.07 -17.09
C GLU A 22 -12.74 24.75 -15.77
N CYS A 23 -11.46 24.63 -15.38
CA CYS A 23 -10.99 25.08 -14.06
C CYS A 23 -9.68 25.86 -14.16
N ASP A 24 -9.61 26.96 -13.41
CA ASP A 24 -8.32 27.55 -13.07
C ASP A 24 -7.55 26.60 -12.15
N LYS A 25 -6.29 26.34 -12.47
CA LYS A 25 -5.43 25.41 -11.70
C LYS A 25 -4.80 26.10 -10.48
N SER A 26 -5.56 26.92 -9.78
CA SER A 26 -5.18 27.56 -8.53
C SER A 26 -6.09 27.09 -7.40
N GLY A 27 -5.55 27.11 -6.16
CA GLY A 27 -6.33 26.74 -4.98
C GLY A 27 -6.34 25.23 -4.70
N SER A 28 -7.47 24.72 -4.21
CA SER A 28 -7.57 23.35 -3.67
C SER A 28 -8.18 22.39 -4.67
N PHE A 29 -7.58 21.21 -4.81
CA PHE A 29 -8.14 20.06 -5.52
C PHE A 29 -8.66 19.03 -4.53
N VAL A 30 -9.95 18.68 -4.63
CA VAL A 30 -10.60 17.71 -3.73
C VAL A 30 -10.99 16.45 -4.51
N ASP A 31 -10.40 15.30 -4.17
CA ASP A 31 -10.80 13.98 -4.70
C ASP A 31 -11.52 13.19 -3.60
N ILE A 32 -12.86 13.18 -3.68
CA ILE A 32 -13.71 12.53 -2.66
C ILE A 32 -13.80 11.00 -2.80
N PHE A 33 -13.31 10.45 -3.91
CA PHE A 33 -13.23 9.02 -4.17
C PHE A 33 -11.85 8.66 -4.75
N ALA A 34 -10.80 9.05 -4.01
CA ALA A 34 -9.44 9.10 -4.51
C ALA A 34 -8.81 7.73 -4.82
N GLY A 35 -9.34 6.63 -4.26
CA GLY A 35 -8.86 5.28 -4.52
C GLY A 35 -7.37 5.17 -4.23
N THR A 36 -6.57 4.83 -5.24
CA THR A 36 -5.10 4.73 -5.08
C THR A 36 -4.37 6.08 -5.10
N GLY A 37 -5.09 7.21 -5.18
CA GLY A 37 -4.50 8.55 -5.20
C GLY A 37 -3.82 8.94 -6.52
N VAL A 38 -4.03 8.19 -7.59
CA VAL A 38 -3.32 8.39 -8.86
C VAL A 38 -3.67 9.72 -9.54
N VAL A 39 -4.93 10.17 -9.42
CA VAL A 39 -5.36 11.48 -9.95
C VAL A 39 -4.75 12.60 -9.11
N ALA A 40 -4.80 12.46 -7.80
CA ALA A 40 -4.19 13.40 -6.87
C ALA A 40 -2.67 13.57 -7.06
N ALA A 41 -1.96 12.48 -7.39
CA ALA A 41 -0.52 12.55 -7.68
C ALA A 41 -0.18 13.45 -8.89
N VAL A 42 -1.09 13.56 -9.84
CA VAL A 42 -0.95 14.49 -10.97
C VAL A 42 -1.45 15.88 -10.57
N ALA A 43 -2.61 15.97 -9.88
CA ALA A 43 -3.18 17.23 -9.40
C ALA A 43 -2.20 18.01 -8.50
N ALA A 44 -1.40 17.33 -7.68
CA ALA A 44 -0.40 17.95 -6.81
C ALA A 44 0.68 18.76 -7.55
N ARG A 45 0.76 18.66 -8.86
CA ARG A 45 1.67 19.47 -9.70
C ARG A 45 1.04 20.74 -10.20
N HIS A 46 -0.25 20.89 -10.03
CA HIS A 46 -1.06 21.96 -10.62
C HIS A 46 -1.84 22.77 -9.60
N PHE A 47 -2.13 22.21 -8.42
CA PHE A 47 -2.93 22.83 -7.38
C PHE A 47 -2.10 23.05 -6.11
N ASP A 48 -2.42 24.08 -5.35
CA ASP A 48 -1.69 24.46 -4.14
C ASP A 48 -2.00 23.51 -2.97
N GLU A 49 -3.20 22.98 -2.93
CA GLU A 49 -3.67 22.08 -1.88
C GLU A 49 -4.37 20.86 -2.49
N ILE A 50 -4.11 19.70 -1.90
CA ILE A 50 -4.76 18.44 -2.28
C ILE A 50 -5.49 17.86 -1.09
N VAL A 51 -6.80 17.68 -1.23
CA VAL A 51 -7.65 17.02 -0.23
C VAL A 51 -8.10 15.66 -0.79
N LEU A 52 -7.78 14.60 -0.06
CA LEU A 52 -8.07 13.22 -0.47
C LEU A 52 -9.03 12.58 0.51
N ASN A 53 -10.07 11.96 0.00
CA ASN A 53 -11.00 11.14 0.77
C ASN A 53 -11.19 9.79 0.10
N ASP A 54 -11.23 8.72 0.90
CA ASP A 54 -11.61 7.37 0.47
C ASP A 54 -12.15 6.58 1.65
N PHE A 55 -12.95 5.58 1.37
CA PHE A 55 -13.55 4.72 2.39
C PHE A 55 -12.52 3.79 3.05
N LEU A 56 -11.48 3.35 2.31
CA LEU A 56 -10.54 2.34 2.77
C LEU A 56 -9.40 2.94 3.60
N HIS A 57 -9.24 2.48 4.82
CA HIS A 57 -8.10 2.84 5.68
C HIS A 57 -6.73 2.52 5.02
N SER A 58 -6.66 1.47 4.21
CA SER A 58 -5.45 1.14 3.44
C SER A 58 -5.07 2.23 2.43
N ASN A 59 -6.06 2.92 1.85
CA ASN A 59 -5.81 4.06 0.97
C ASN A 59 -5.36 5.28 1.76
N HIS A 60 -5.94 5.52 2.95
CA HIS A 60 -5.46 6.57 3.85
C HIS A 60 -3.97 6.37 4.21
N ALA A 61 -3.55 5.15 4.56
CA ALA A 61 -2.14 4.86 4.84
C ALA A 61 -1.23 5.23 3.65
N ILE A 62 -1.67 4.94 2.42
CA ILE A 62 -0.95 5.31 1.20
C ILE A 62 -0.87 6.82 1.04
N TYR A 63 -1.97 7.55 1.31
CA TYR A 63 -1.96 9.02 1.22
C TYR A 63 -0.97 9.63 2.22
N GLN A 64 -0.94 9.13 3.44
CA GLN A 64 0.03 9.56 4.44
C GLN A 64 1.47 9.27 4.00
N ALA A 65 1.72 8.11 3.41
CA ALA A 65 3.05 7.76 2.90
C ALA A 65 3.52 8.68 1.76
N PHE A 66 2.63 9.03 0.81
CA PHE A 66 3.04 9.74 -0.40
C PHE A 66 2.85 11.26 -0.33
N PHE A 67 1.78 11.74 0.29
CA PHE A 67 1.40 13.16 0.23
C PHE A 67 1.58 13.92 1.54
N SER A 68 1.64 13.25 2.71
CA SER A 68 1.87 13.96 3.95
C SER A 68 3.27 14.56 4.01
N LYS A 69 3.38 15.71 4.66
CA LYS A 69 4.65 16.32 5.03
C LYS A 69 5.17 15.63 6.30
N GLY A 70 6.47 15.42 6.41
CA GLY A 70 7.10 14.84 7.60
C GLY A 70 8.52 14.41 7.30
N GLU A 71 9.34 14.41 8.32
CA GLU A 71 10.70 13.90 8.23
C GLU A 71 10.72 12.39 8.20
N TRP A 72 11.62 11.82 7.43
CA TRP A 72 11.86 10.38 7.36
C TRP A 72 13.30 10.12 6.88
N SER A 73 13.87 9.03 7.31
CA SER A 73 15.20 8.59 6.89
C SER A 73 15.07 7.44 5.89
N ARG A 74 15.57 7.66 4.68
CA ARG A 74 15.63 6.62 3.65
C ARG A 74 16.49 5.45 4.11
N GLU A 75 17.67 5.73 4.64
CA GLU A 75 18.59 4.71 5.14
C GLU A 75 17.95 3.83 6.22
N LYS A 76 17.23 4.45 7.17
CA LYS A 76 16.51 3.73 8.22
C LYS A 76 15.44 2.81 7.64
N ILE A 77 14.62 3.30 6.71
CA ILE A 77 13.59 2.50 6.04
C ILE A 77 14.21 1.36 5.24
N ASP A 78 15.24 1.62 4.45
CA ASP A 78 15.92 0.62 3.64
C ASP A 78 16.53 -0.49 4.53
N ASN A 79 17.11 -0.13 5.69
CA ASN A 79 17.63 -1.10 6.66
C ASN A 79 16.51 -1.96 7.27
N ILE A 80 15.40 -1.36 7.71
CA ILE A 80 14.25 -2.09 8.25
C ILE A 80 13.68 -3.06 7.21
N ILE A 81 13.50 -2.62 5.97
CA ILE A 81 13.01 -3.48 4.88
C ILE A 81 13.98 -4.62 4.60
N LYS A 82 15.28 -4.35 4.63
CA LYS A 82 16.30 -5.38 4.47
C LYS A 82 16.21 -6.44 5.57
N ASP A 83 16.04 -6.01 6.82
CA ASP A 83 15.89 -6.94 7.96
C ASP A 83 14.62 -7.79 7.80
N TYR A 84 13.50 -7.21 7.40
CA TYR A 84 12.27 -7.96 7.10
C TYR A 84 12.43 -8.95 5.96
N ASN A 85 13.23 -8.65 4.96
CA ASN A 85 13.47 -9.55 3.83
C ASN A 85 14.43 -10.71 4.16
N ASN A 86 15.10 -10.67 5.30
CA ASN A 86 15.92 -11.76 5.81
C ASN A 86 15.15 -12.76 6.69
N ILE A 87 13.87 -12.49 6.96
CA ILE A 87 13.03 -13.35 7.80
C ILE A 87 12.65 -14.61 7.02
N ASN A 88 12.85 -15.77 7.64
CA ASN A 88 12.37 -17.05 7.13
C ASN A 88 11.02 -17.40 7.78
N GLY A 89 9.98 -17.62 6.99
CA GLY A 89 8.65 -17.97 7.48
C GLY A 89 8.58 -19.34 8.19
N GLU A 90 9.53 -20.23 7.94
CA GLU A 90 9.60 -21.53 8.62
C GLU A 90 9.97 -21.39 10.10
N ASP A 91 10.71 -20.33 10.45
CA ASP A 91 11.15 -20.06 11.81
C ASP A 91 10.11 -19.30 12.65
N LEU A 92 9.00 -18.88 12.02
CA LEU A 92 7.91 -18.13 12.67
C LEU A 92 6.78 -19.05 13.12
N GLU A 93 6.18 -18.73 14.25
CA GLU A 93 4.91 -19.31 14.69
C GLU A 93 3.76 -18.81 13.83
N ASP A 94 2.62 -19.51 13.89
CA ASP A 94 1.38 -19.05 13.28
C ASP A 94 0.90 -17.77 13.99
N ASN A 95 0.33 -16.87 13.22
CA ASN A 95 -0.23 -15.60 13.68
C ASN A 95 -1.61 -15.38 13.06
N TYR A 96 -2.30 -14.33 13.49
CA TYR A 96 -3.65 -14.01 12.99
C TYR A 96 -3.72 -14.01 11.45
N PHE A 97 -2.70 -13.46 10.78
CA PHE A 97 -2.72 -13.36 9.33
C PHE A 97 -2.54 -14.73 8.66
N SER A 98 -1.62 -15.56 9.18
CA SER A 98 -1.39 -16.90 8.62
C SER A 98 -2.57 -17.86 8.85
N GLU A 99 -3.23 -17.76 9.99
CA GLU A 99 -4.40 -18.59 10.32
C GLU A 99 -5.61 -18.27 9.44
N ASN A 100 -5.82 -17.00 9.09
CA ASN A 100 -6.99 -16.57 8.34
C ASN A 100 -6.79 -16.59 6.82
N PHE A 101 -5.57 -16.32 6.33
CA PHE A 101 -5.29 -16.10 4.91
C PHE A 101 -4.27 -17.07 4.31
N GLY A 102 -3.52 -17.80 5.16
CA GLY A 102 -2.55 -18.80 4.73
C GLY A 102 -3.19 -20.00 4.04
N GLY A 103 -2.55 -20.51 2.99
CA GLY A 103 -3.05 -21.63 2.19
C GLY A 103 -4.24 -21.31 1.27
N LYS A 104 -4.72 -20.07 1.27
CA LYS A 104 -5.82 -19.59 0.42
C LYS A 104 -5.38 -18.42 -0.45
N TYR A 105 -5.14 -17.29 0.19
CA TYR A 105 -4.71 -16.05 -0.47
C TYR A 105 -3.19 -15.97 -0.60
N PHE A 106 -2.46 -16.60 0.29
CA PHE A 106 -1.00 -16.60 0.36
C PHE A 106 -0.50 -18.01 0.69
N SER A 107 0.76 -18.30 0.37
CA SER A 107 1.41 -19.47 0.95
C SER A 107 1.48 -19.36 2.47
N LYS A 108 1.65 -20.48 3.17
CA LYS A 108 1.68 -20.48 4.63
C LYS A 108 2.88 -19.66 5.15
N ASN A 109 4.06 -19.85 4.57
CA ASN A 109 5.27 -19.12 4.97
C ASN A 109 5.14 -17.61 4.68
N SER A 110 4.71 -17.22 3.48
CA SER A 110 4.50 -15.81 3.16
C SER A 110 3.48 -15.15 4.09
N SER A 111 2.42 -15.85 4.48
CA SER A 111 1.41 -15.30 5.39
C SER A 111 1.92 -15.10 6.81
N LYS A 112 2.78 -15.99 7.32
CA LYS A 112 3.45 -15.80 8.61
C LYS A 112 4.37 -14.57 8.59
N ILE A 113 5.17 -14.41 7.54
CA ILE A 113 6.05 -13.26 7.37
C ILE A 113 5.24 -11.95 7.32
N ILE A 114 4.16 -11.92 6.54
CA ILE A 114 3.29 -10.73 6.42
C ILE A 114 2.70 -10.35 7.78
N GLY A 115 2.15 -11.31 8.52
CA GLY A 115 1.59 -11.08 9.84
C GLY A 115 2.65 -10.58 10.83
N PHE A 116 3.80 -11.23 10.89
CA PHE A 116 4.91 -10.82 11.73
C PHE A 116 5.35 -9.37 11.42
N ILE A 117 5.55 -9.03 10.15
CA ILE A 117 5.97 -7.67 9.77
C ILE A 117 4.91 -6.65 10.18
N ARG A 118 3.62 -6.95 9.99
CA ARG A 118 2.54 -6.04 10.38
C ARG A 118 2.53 -5.76 11.88
N GLU A 119 2.68 -6.79 12.69
CA GLU A 119 2.74 -6.69 14.14
C GLU A 119 4.00 -5.94 14.58
N ASN A 120 5.15 -6.28 14.02
CA ASN A 120 6.42 -5.65 14.36
C ASN A 120 6.46 -4.15 14.01
N ILE A 121 5.87 -3.73 12.89
CA ILE A 121 5.72 -2.30 12.56
C ILE A 121 4.89 -1.58 13.63
N GLU A 122 3.83 -2.19 14.13
CA GLU A 122 2.98 -1.58 15.16
C GLU A 122 3.70 -1.48 16.51
N GLU A 123 4.35 -2.56 16.94
CA GLU A 123 5.12 -2.60 18.19
C GLU A 123 6.25 -1.57 18.21
N ASN A 124 6.88 -1.35 17.07
CA ASN A 124 7.99 -0.40 16.93
C ASN A 124 7.54 1.02 16.56
N LYS A 125 6.25 1.30 16.53
CA LYS A 125 5.70 2.59 16.10
C LYS A 125 6.28 3.78 16.87
N ALA A 126 6.54 3.61 18.15
CA ALA A 126 7.12 4.67 18.99
C ALA A 126 8.54 5.10 18.55
N ASN A 127 9.25 4.24 17.80
CA ASN A 127 10.58 4.50 17.26
C ASN A 127 10.55 5.07 15.83
N LEU A 128 9.37 5.25 15.25
CA LEU A 128 9.16 5.74 13.89
C LEU A 128 8.52 7.13 13.93
N THR A 129 8.84 7.97 12.96
CA THR A 129 7.98 9.12 12.67
C THR A 129 6.68 8.63 12.04
N ASP A 130 5.62 9.44 12.08
CA ASP A 130 4.35 9.08 11.40
C ASP A 130 4.59 8.78 9.91
N LYS A 131 5.46 9.56 9.27
CA LYS A 131 5.83 9.38 7.86
C LYS A 131 6.50 8.03 7.62
N GLU A 132 7.47 7.66 8.47
CA GLU A 132 8.17 6.37 8.39
C GLU A 132 7.22 5.20 8.61
N TYR A 133 6.35 5.29 9.61
CA TYR A 133 5.31 4.29 9.86
C TYR A 133 4.44 4.06 8.62
N TYR A 134 3.91 5.12 8.02
CA TYR A 134 3.06 4.98 6.84
C TYR A 134 3.81 4.54 5.58
N ILE A 135 5.09 4.87 5.44
CA ILE A 135 5.95 4.34 4.37
C ILE A 135 6.07 2.82 4.51
N LEU A 136 6.36 2.31 5.71
CA LEU A 136 6.47 0.87 5.95
C LEU A 136 5.13 0.15 5.72
N ILE A 137 4.01 0.67 6.23
CA ILE A 137 2.68 0.09 5.99
C ILE A 137 2.33 0.08 4.50
N SER A 138 2.63 1.15 3.77
CA SER A 138 2.37 1.22 2.33
C SER A 138 3.24 0.25 1.55
N SER A 139 4.51 0.12 1.92
CA SER A 139 5.46 -0.85 1.36
C SER A 139 4.95 -2.28 1.56
N LEU A 140 4.49 -2.61 2.77
CA LEU A 140 3.86 -3.89 3.08
C LEU A 140 2.63 -4.14 2.21
N LEU A 141 1.70 -3.19 2.11
CA LEU A 141 0.49 -3.31 1.28
C LEU A 141 0.81 -3.55 -0.20
N TYR A 142 1.78 -2.82 -0.76
CA TYR A 142 2.22 -3.01 -2.15
C TYR A 142 2.84 -4.39 -2.36
N SER A 143 3.58 -4.89 -1.39
CA SER A 143 4.26 -6.19 -1.45
C SER A 143 3.27 -7.34 -1.34
N ILE A 144 2.27 -7.23 -0.48
CA ILE A 144 1.17 -8.19 -0.33
C ILE A 144 0.42 -8.35 -1.66
N ASP A 145 0.09 -7.24 -2.34
CA ASP A 145 -0.63 -7.28 -3.61
C ASP A 145 0.15 -8.02 -4.73
N LYS A 146 1.47 -8.15 -4.61
CA LYS A 146 2.31 -8.85 -5.60
C LYS A 146 2.24 -10.37 -5.48
N VAL A 147 2.09 -10.87 -4.26
CA VAL A 147 2.11 -12.31 -3.96
C VAL A 147 0.71 -12.88 -3.73
N ALA A 148 -0.31 -12.03 -3.68
CA ALA A 148 -1.68 -12.44 -3.43
C ALA A 148 -2.22 -13.35 -4.54
N ASN A 149 -2.72 -14.52 -4.16
CA ASN A 149 -3.38 -15.50 -5.01
C ASN A 149 -4.83 -15.10 -5.30
N THR A 150 -5.02 -13.92 -5.93
CA THR A 150 -6.33 -13.35 -6.24
C THR A 150 -6.39 -12.85 -7.67
N VAL A 151 -7.60 -12.60 -8.16
CA VAL A 151 -7.86 -11.97 -9.47
C VAL A 151 -7.68 -10.44 -9.46
N GLY A 152 -7.24 -9.87 -8.34
CA GLY A 152 -7.03 -8.42 -8.16
C GLY A 152 -7.93 -7.79 -7.09
N HIS A 153 -8.76 -8.58 -6.43
CA HIS A 153 -9.56 -8.23 -5.25
C HIS A 153 -9.65 -9.43 -4.32
N TYR A 154 -9.96 -9.20 -3.04
CA TYR A 154 -9.95 -10.24 -2.01
C TYR A 154 -11.31 -10.93 -1.78
N ASP A 155 -12.28 -10.75 -2.69
CA ASP A 155 -13.57 -11.46 -2.62
C ASP A 155 -13.44 -12.94 -3.02
N ALA A 156 -12.40 -13.26 -3.82
CA ALA A 156 -12.13 -14.62 -4.27
C ALA A 156 -10.63 -14.88 -4.46
N TYR A 157 -10.25 -16.12 -4.32
CA TYR A 157 -8.91 -16.61 -4.59
C TYR A 157 -8.93 -17.77 -5.59
N PHE A 158 -7.81 -17.97 -6.31
CA PHE A 158 -7.66 -19.11 -7.19
C PHE A 158 -7.53 -20.39 -6.37
N LYS A 159 -8.33 -21.41 -6.68
CA LYS A 159 -8.19 -22.75 -6.10
C LYS A 159 -6.96 -23.42 -6.72
N LYS A 160 -5.83 -23.33 -6.06
CA LYS A 160 -4.56 -23.96 -6.44
C LYS A 160 -4.18 -25.03 -5.42
N ASN A 161 -3.56 -26.10 -5.89
CA ASN A 161 -3.02 -27.14 -5.01
C ASN A 161 -1.77 -26.65 -4.24
N TYR A 162 -1.07 -25.63 -4.79
CA TYR A 162 0.12 -25.04 -4.21
C TYR A 162 0.17 -23.54 -4.53
N ILE A 163 0.53 -22.74 -3.54
CA ILE A 163 0.79 -21.30 -3.67
C ILE A 163 2.28 -21.12 -3.37
N GLU A 164 3.02 -20.58 -4.33
CA GLU A 164 4.45 -20.36 -4.21
C GLU A 164 4.78 -19.38 -3.08
N ASP A 165 5.84 -19.69 -2.32
CA ASP A 165 6.47 -18.74 -1.44
C ASP A 165 7.19 -17.67 -2.28
N GLY A 166 7.21 -16.44 -1.81
CA GLY A 166 7.85 -15.39 -2.60
C GLY A 166 7.54 -13.99 -2.09
N PHE A 167 7.11 -13.88 -0.83
CA PHE A 167 6.93 -12.57 -0.24
C PHE A 167 8.29 -11.86 -0.10
N PHE A 168 8.33 -10.65 -0.60
CA PHE A 168 9.47 -9.75 -0.54
C PHE A 168 8.96 -8.32 -0.37
N MET A 169 9.35 -7.67 0.70
CA MET A 169 8.97 -6.29 1.01
C MET A 169 9.79 -5.30 0.15
N ARG A 170 9.13 -4.31 -0.43
CA ARG A 170 9.71 -3.36 -1.40
C ARG A 170 9.55 -1.94 -0.94
#